data_862fba08eda06042010f82c31701554f
#
_entry.id   862fba08eda06042010f82c31701554f
#
_cell.length_a   1.000
_cell.length_b   1.000
_cell.length_c   1.000
_cell.angle_alpha   90.00
_cell.angle_beta   90.00
_cell.angle_gamma   90.00
#
_symmetry.space_group_name_H-M   'P 1'
#
loop_
_entity.id
_entity.type
_entity.pdbx_description
1 polymer ?
#
loop_
_entity_poly.entity_id
_entity_poly.type
_entity_poly.pdbx_seq_one_letter_code
_entity_poly.pdbx_strand_id
1 'polypeptide(L)'
;MARWNMKQPRDDLGDLIINPPSSTGNYIRVDGDNITFYLNEYKTKGQYGPIRNKLSRELALQIKEYIRVNDSSEGDALFGKGKIGPFVSKLVTDAGIRVEGQRGGINLLRRIYVSTKVRAGLTQMERFELALSMKHSPLATLKYVRAFKNKTDDAAANNELPRNY
;
A
#
# COMPACT_ATOMS: atom_id res chain seq x y z
N MET A 1 -13.79 5.60 -12.11
CA MET A 1 -12.80 5.62 -11.02
C MET A 1 -12.33 4.19 -10.79
N ALA A 2 -11.10 3.86 -11.15
CA ALA A 2 -10.54 2.54 -10.92
C ALA A 2 -10.47 2.29 -9.41
N ARG A 3 -11.19 1.29 -8.94
CA ARG A 3 -11.09 0.83 -7.55
C ARG A 3 -9.76 0.11 -7.42
N TRP A 4 -8.77 0.77 -6.87
CA TRP A 4 -7.53 0.15 -6.43
C TRP A 4 -7.85 -0.76 -5.24
N ASN A 5 -8.26 -1.98 -5.54
CA ASN A 5 -8.51 -3.02 -4.52
C ASN A 5 -7.20 -3.67 -4.04
N MET A 6 -6.10 -2.92 -4.01
CA MET A 6 -4.87 -3.44 -3.43
C MET A 6 -4.99 -3.52 -1.91
N LYS A 7 -5.36 -4.70 -1.46
CA LYS A 7 -5.19 -5.10 -0.07
C LYS A 7 -3.69 -5.17 0.20
N GLN A 8 -3.23 -4.20 0.85
CA GLN A 8 -1.92 -3.67 1.14
C GLN A 8 -0.75 -4.61 1.27
N PRO A 9 0.26 -4.37 0.49
CA PRO A 9 1.56 -4.97 0.67
C PRO A 9 2.42 -4.25 1.70
N ARG A 10 3.10 -5.04 2.47
CA ARG A 10 4.29 -4.74 3.24
C ARG A 10 5.52 -5.17 2.43
N ASP A 11 6.67 -5.26 3.08
CA ASP A 11 7.89 -5.85 2.51
C ASP A 11 7.70 -7.27 1.93
N ASP A 12 6.61 -7.94 2.32
CA ASP A 12 6.18 -9.28 1.86
C ASP A 12 5.97 -9.38 0.33
N LEU A 13 5.82 -8.25 -0.39
CA LEU A 13 5.80 -8.24 -1.87
C LEU A 13 7.17 -8.46 -2.50
N GLY A 14 8.25 -8.21 -1.77
CA GLY A 14 9.60 -8.46 -2.25
C GLY A 14 9.86 -9.95 -2.53
N ASP A 15 9.08 -10.82 -1.91
CA ASP A 15 9.22 -12.28 -2.02
C ASP A 15 8.26 -12.92 -3.06
N LEU A 16 7.61 -12.09 -3.90
CA LEU A 16 6.69 -12.61 -4.92
C LEU A 16 7.44 -13.34 -6.03
N ILE A 17 7.04 -14.58 -6.29
CA ILE A 17 7.57 -15.41 -7.37
C ILE A 17 6.57 -15.43 -8.53
N ILE A 18 7.06 -15.38 -9.75
CA ILE A 18 6.26 -15.46 -10.97
C ILE A 18 5.96 -16.93 -11.28
N ASN A 19 4.68 -17.30 -11.37
CA ASN A 19 4.22 -18.64 -11.77
C ASN A 19 5.04 -19.79 -11.15
N PRO A 20 5.27 -19.87 -9.82
CA PRO A 20 6.07 -20.93 -9.27
C PRO A 20 5.42 -22.31 -9.50
N PRO A 21 6.22 -23.39 -9.58
CA PRO A 21 5.70 -24.76 -9.76
C PRO A 21 4.87 -25.21 -8.55
N SER A 22 5.19 -24.71 -7.35
CA SER A 22 4.43 -24.99 -6.14
C SER A 22 3.65 -23.76 -5.69
N SER A 23 2.49 -23.96 -5.03
CA SER A 23 1.66 -22.88 -4.52
C SER A 23 2.03 -22.47 -3.09
N THR A 24 3.27 -22.70 -2.67
CA THR A 24 3.81 -22.28 -1.36
C THR A 24 4.42 -20.89 -1.43
N GLY A 25 4.42 -20.16 -0.30
CA GLY A 25 4.97 -18.80 -0.22
C GLY A 25 4.09 -17.76 -0.90
N ASN A 26 4.69 -16.61 -1.22
CA ASN A 26 4.03 -15.50 -1.89
C ASN A 26 4.34 -15.54 -3.38
N TYR A 27 3.31 -15.44 -4.22
CA TYR A 27 3.50 -15.53 -5.66
C TYR A 27 2.41 -14.80 -6.45
N ILE A 28 2.68 -14.62 -7.74
CA ILE A 28 1.68 -14.23 -8.73
C ILE A 28 1.42 -15.38 -9.70
N ARG A 29 0.17 -15.48 -10.16
CA ARG A 29 -0.20 -16.27 -11.34
C ARG A 29 -0.52 -15.32 -12.47
N VAL A 30 0.21 -15.49 -13.56
CA VAL A 30 -0.02 -14.80 -14.84
C VAL A 30 -0.72 -15.79 -15.75
N ASP A 31 -1.97 -15.50 -16.09
CA ASP A 31 -2.80 -16.31 -16.98
C ASP A 31 -3.40 -15.40 -18.06
N GLY A 32 -2.79 -15.40 -19.24
CA GLY A 32 -3.12 -14.47 -20.30
C GLY A 32 -3.06 -13.01 -19.83
N ASP A 33 -4.19 -12.31 -19.89
CA ASP A 33 -4.30 -10.92 -19.40
C ASP A 33 -4.66 -10.79 -17.92
N ASN A 34 -4.84 -11.90 -17.24
CA ASN A 34 -5.18 -11.89 -15.83
C ASN A 34 -3.94 -12.12 -14.98
N ILE A 35 -3.82 -11.34 -13.91
CA ILE A 35 -2.82 -11.59 -12.87
C ILE A 35 -3.55 -11.69 -11.53
N THR A 36 -3.20 -12.70 -10.77
CA THR A 36 -3.71 -12.92 -9.42
C THR A 36 -2.55 -13.01 -8.45
N PHE A 37 -2.58 -12.20 -7.39
CA PHE A 37 -1.67 -12.31 -6.26
C PHE A 37 -2.14 -13.36 -5.26
N TYR A 38 -1.18 -14.09 -4.74
CA TYR A 38 -1.34 -15.02 -3.62
C TYR A 38 -0.33 -14.65 -2.54
N LEU A 39 -0.81 -14.18 -1.39
CA LEU A 39 0.01 -13.91 -0.23
C LEU A 39 -0.32 -14.93 0.84
N ASN A 40 0.50 -15.95 0.91
CA ASN A 40 0.38 -17.05 1.85
C ASN A 40 1.21 -16.81 3.12
N GLU A 41 2.25 -15.96 3.01
CA GLU A 41 3.15 -15.64 4.11
C GLU A 41 3.22 -14.12 4.30
N TYR A 42 2.67 -13.63 5.43
CA TYR A 42 2.73 -12.22 5.83
C TYR A 42 2.41 -12.06 7.32
N LYS A 43 2.83 -10.94 7.91
CA LYS A 43 2.85 -10.69 9.36
C LYS A 43 1.53 -11.00 10.09
N THR A 44 0.38 -10.75 9.46
CA THR A 44 -0.95 -10.92 10.08
C THR A 44 -1.74 -12.09 9.49
N LYS A 45 -1.07 -13.03 8.81
CA LYS A 45 -1.68 -14.23 8.21
C LYS A 45 -2.51 -15.03 9.22
N GLY A 46 -1.99 -15.22 10.44
CA GLY A 46 -2.70 -15.98 11.48
C GLY A 46 -4.06 -15.39 11.84
N GLN A 47 -4.24 -14.09 11.70
CA GLN A 47 -5.51 -13.40 11.98
C GLN A 47 -6.45 -13.35 10.75
N TYR A 48 -5.92 -13.21 9.54
CA TYR A 48 -6.71 -12.90 8.35
C TYR A 48 -6.66 -13.98 7.26
N GLY A 49 -5.90 -15.06 7.49
CA GLY A 49 -5.72 -16.15 6.52
C GLY A 49 -4.96 -15.72 5.26
N PRO A 50 -4.79 -16.62 4.29
CA PRO A 50 -4.18 -16.32 3.00
C PRO A 50 -4.95 -15.24 2.24
N ILE A 51 -4.23 -14.42 1.46
CA ILE A 51 -4.84 -13.39 0.61
C ILE A 51 -4.74 -13.83 -0.84
N ARG A 52 -5.87 -13.84 -1.53
CA ARG A 52 -5.95 -13.98 -2.97
C ARG A 52 -6.59 -12.73 -3.55
N ASN A 53 -5.93 -12.09 -4.50
CA ASN A 53 -6.44 -10.87 -5.09
C ASN A 53 -6.17 -10.81 -6.60
N LYS A 54 -7.23 -10.76 -7.40
CA LYS A 54 -7.13 -10.52 -8.83
C LYS A 54 -6.88 -9.03 -9.07
N LEU A 55 -5.89 -8.71 -9.89
CA LEU A 55 -5.56 -7.34 -10.23
C LEU A 55 -6.56 -6.74 -11.21
N SER A 56 -6.65 -5.41 -11.20
CA SER A 56 -7.30 -4.69 -12.29
C SER A 56 -6.54 -4.95 -13.61
N ARG A 57 -7.25 -4.86 -14.73
CA ARG A 57 -6.65 -5.04 -16.07
C ARG A 57 -5.48 -4.07 -16.28
N GLU A 58 -5.64 -2.83 -15.87
CA GLU A 58 -4.61 -1.80 -15.99
C GLU A 58 -3.33 -2.18 -15.25
N LEU A 59 -3.43 -2.59 -13.98
CA LEU A 59 -2.28 -3.01 -13.19
C LEU A 59 -1.66 -4.31 -13.71
N ALA A 60 -2.49 -5.25 -14.19
CA ALA A 60 -2.00 -6.48 -14.80
C ALA A 60 -1.15 -6.20 -16.05
N LEU A 61 -1.57 -5.27 -16.91
CA LEU A 61 -0.79 -4.84 -18.08
C LEU A 61 0.55 -4.21 -17.67
N GLN A 62 0.56 -3.35 -16.65
CA GLN A 62 1.80 -2.75 -16.15
C GLN A 62 2.77 -3.79 -15.61
N ILE A 63 2.29 -4.79 -14.89
CA ILE A 63 3.13 -5.88 -14.37
C ILE A 63 3.64 -6.78 -15.49
N LYS A 64 2.82 -7.09 -16.49
CA LYS A 64 3.27 -7.84 -17.68
C LYS A 64 4.38 -7.10 -18.40
N GLU A 65 4.22 -5.80 -18.61
CA GLU A 65 5.25 -4.98 -19.24
C GLU A 65 6.53 -4.94 -18.39
N TYR A 66 6.41 -4.83 -17.06
CA TYR A 66 7.54 -4.90 -16.14
C TYR A 66 8.27 -6.24 -16.27
N ILE A 67 7.56 -7.37 -16.28
CA ILE A 67 8.13 -8.72 -16.47
C ILE A 67 8.86 -8.80 -17.81
N ARG A 68 8.25 -8.31 -18.89
CA ARG A 68 8.83 -8.30 -20.24
C ARG A 68 10.12 -7.46 -20.32
N VAL A 69 10.10 -6.24 -19.76
CA VAL A 69 11.26 -5.32 -19.81
C VAL A 69 12.43 -5.83 -19.00
N ASN A 70 12.16 -6.54 -17.90
CA ASN A 70 13.21 -7.11 -17.05
C ASN A 70 13.61 -8.55 -17.46
N ASP A 71 13.10 -9.06 -18.58
CA ASP A 71 13.37 -10.42 -19.08
C ASP A 71 13.16 -11.49 -18.01
N SER A 72 12.13 -11.31 -17.17
CA SER A 72 11.84 -12.19 -16.05
C SER A 72 11.03 -13.40 -16.52
N SER A 73 11.39 -14.58 -16.00
CA SER A 73 10.80 -15.87 -16.35
C SER A 73 9.97 -16.45 -15.20
N GLU A 74 9.26 -17.56 -15.49
CA GLU A 74 8.59 -18.35 -14.46
C GLU A 74 9.58 -18.87 -13.42
N GLY A 75 9.23 -18.74 -12.15
CA GLY A 75 10.10 -19.07 -11.03
C GLY A 75 11.00 -17.94 -10.56
N ASP A 76 11.11 -16.86 -11.31
CA ASP A 76 11.88 -15.69 -10.89
C ASP A 76 11.14 -14.85 -9.84
N ALA A 77 11.91 -14.12 -9.03
CA ALA A 77 11.37 -13.12 -8.15
C ALA A 77 10.87 -11.90 -8.94
N LEU A 78 9.60 -11.51 -8.78
CA LEU A 78 8.96 -10.43 -9.53
C LEU A 78 9.74 -9.10 -9.45
N PHE A 79 10.24 -8.74 -8.28
CA PHE A 79 10.97 -7.50 -8.07
C PHE A 79 12.48 -7.71 -7.81
N GLY A 80 13.01 -8.84 -8.29
CA GLY A 80 14.39 -9.23 -8.02
C GLY A 80 14.58 -9.74 -6.59
N LYS A 81 15.83 -10.12 -6.25
CA LYS A 81 16.14 -10.56 -4.88
C LYS A 81 16.30 -9.33 -3.98
N GLY A 82 15.42 -9.16 -3.02
CA GLY A 82 15.60 -8.12 -2.02
C GLY A 82 14.27 -7.56 -1.47
N LYS A 83 14.40 -6.69 -0.48
CA LYS A 83 13.24 -6.03 0.14
C LYS A 83 12.79 -4.86 -0.74
N ILE A 84 11.53 -4.87 -1.13
CA ILE A 84 10.91 -3.77 -1.91
C ILE A 84 10.89 -2.43 -1.14
N GLY A 85 10.96 -2.48 0.19
CA GLY A 85 10.92 -1.28 1.05
C GLY A 85 11.95 -0.21 0.71
N PRO A 86 13.26 -0.53 0.61
CA PRO A 86 14.29 0.43 0.21
C PRO A 86 14.05 1.03 -1.18
N PHE A 87 13.62 0.21 -2.16
CA PHE A 87 13.28 0.68 -3.50
C PHE A 87 12.12 1.69 -3.48
N VAL A 88 11.02 1.36 -2.77
CA VAL A 88 9.89 2.28 -2.62
C VAL A 88 10.31 3.55 -1.86
N SER A 89 11.17 3.44 -0.84
CA SER A 89 11.68 4.61 -0.13
C SER A 89 12.47 5.54 -1.04
N LYS A 90 13.30 4.98 -1.92
CA LYS A 90 14.04 5.75 -2.92
C LYS A 90 13.09 6.44 -3.89
N LEU A 91 12.13 5.72 -4.47
CA LEU A 91 11.13 6.30 -5.39
C LEU A 91 10.35 7.45 -4.77
N VAL A 92 9.89 7.30 -3.52
CA VAL A 92 9.17 8.34 -2.78
C VAL A 92 10.03 9.59 -2.57
N THR A 93 11.31 9.38 -2.27
CA THR A 93 12.28 10.47 -2.08
C THR A 93 12.58 11.19 -3.40
N ASP A 94 12.84 10.43 -4.47
CA ASP A 94 13.15 10.96 -5.80
C ASP A 94 11.94 11.74 -6.38
N ALA A 95 10.72 11.29 -6.07
CA ALA A 95 9.49 12.01 -6.42
C ALA A 95 9.25 13.28 -5.59
N GLY A 96 10.16 13.64 -4.68
CA GLY A 96 10.02 14.83 -3.81
C GLY A 96 8.91 14.71 -2.76
N ILE A 97 8.33 13.54 -2.57
CA ILE A 97 7.26 13.32 -1.58
C ILE A 97 7.88 13.28 -0.19
N ARG A 98 7.71 14.38 0.55
CA ARG A 98 8.22 14.53 1.91
C ARG A 98 7.08 14.86 2.87
N VAL A 99 7.07 14.19 4.01
CA VAL A 99 6.24 14.54 5.16
C VAL A 99 7.18 14.71 6.34
N GLU A 100 7.17 15.87 6.94
CA GLU A 100 8.06 16.21 8.06
C GLU A 100 7.94 15.19 9.20
N GLY A 101 9.08 14.76 9.75
CA GLY A 101 9.15 13.76 10.80
C GLY A 101 8.82 12.32 10.34
N GLN A 102 8.64 12.09 9.03
CA GLN A 102 8.31 10.78 8.47
C GLN A 102 9.39 10.33 7.48
N ARG A 103 9.85 9.09 7.62
CA ARG A 103 10.68 8.46 6.58
C ARG A 103 9.80 8.08 5.39
N GLY A 104 10.27 8.34 4.19
CA GLY A 104 9.66 7.85 2.94
C GLY A 104 9.53 6.33 2.94
N GLY A 105 8.61 5.80 2.14
CA GLY A 105 8.44 4.36 1.94
C GLY A 105 6.99 3.91 1.99
N ILE A 106 6.78 2.59 2.01
CA ILE A 106 5.46 1.94 1.96
C ILE A 106 4.53 2.47 3.06
N ASN A 107 5.04 2.67 4.27
CA ASN A 107 4.22 3.18 5.38
C ASN A 107 3.75 4.61 5.15
N LEU A 108 4.56 5.47 4.52
CA LEU A 108 4.15 6.81 4.15
C LEU A 108 3.04 6.78 3.10
N LEU A 109 3.19 5.98 2.03
CA LEU A 109 2.14 5.80 1.01
C LEU A 109 0.83 5.31 1.62
N ARG A 110 0.89 4.37 2.57
CA ARG A 110 -0.28 3.89 3.30
C ARG A 110 -0.95 4.98 4.12
N ARG A 111 -0.17 5.80 4.81
CA ARG A 111 -0.71 6.95 5.58
C ARG A 111 -1.37 7.96 4.66
N ILE A 112 -0.74 8.31 3.55
CA ILE A 112 -1.31 9.21 2.54
C ILE A 112 -2.64 8.65 2.06
N TYR A 113 -2.68 7.39 1.65
CA TYR A 113 -3.90 6.74 1.16
C TYR A 113 -5.03 6.77 2.19
N VAL A 114 -4.78 6.34 3.44
CA VAL A 114 -5.79 6.35 4.51
C VAL A 114 -6.27 7.75 4.80
N SER A 115 -5.35 8.70 4.93
CA SER A 115 -5.71 10.10 5.24
C SER A 115 -6.54 10.74 4.15
N THR A 116 -6.19 10.49 2.88
CA THR A 116 -6.98 10.97 1.73
C THR A 116 -8.39 10.39 1.74
N LYS A 117 -8.52 9.08 1.99
CA LYS A 117 -9.85 8.44 2.07
C LYS A 117 -10.68 8.96 3.22
N VAL A 118 -10.09 9.11 4.41
CA VAL A 118 -10.81 9.62 5.59
C VAL A 118 -11.22 11.08 5.40
N ARG A 119 -10.37 11.92 4.79
CA ARG A 119 -10.71 13.32 4.46
C ARG A 119 -11.83 13.45 3.44
N ALA A 120 -11.99 12.46 2.57
CA ALA A 120 -13.12 12.39 1.62
C ALA A 120 -14.48 12.12 2.30
N GLY A 121 -14.54 12.10 3.64
CA GLY A 121 -15.79 12.02 4.38
C GLY A 121 -16.31 10.61 4.63
N LEU A 122 -15.43 9.61 4.77
CA LEU A 122 -15.86 8.24 5.09
C LEU A 122 -16.67 8.18 6.40
N THR A 123 -17.78 7.47 6.35
CA THR A 123 -18.55 7.06 7.53
C THR A 123 -17.73 6.15 8.46
N GLN A 124 -18.20 5.95 9.68
CA GLN A 124 -17.52 5.04 10.62
C GLN A 124 -17.45 3.60 10.09
N MET A 125 -18.50 3.12 9.42
CA MET A 125 -18.54 1.80 8.81
C MET A 125 -17.50 1.68 7.68
N GLU A 126 -17.44 2.65 6.78
CA GLU A 126 -16.47 2.65 5.68
C GLU A 126 -15.02 2.73 6.18
N ARG A 127 -14.77 3.43 7.30
CA ARG A 127 -13.44 3.42 7.96
C ARG A 127 -13.10 2.04 8.52
N PHE A 128 -14.08 1.36 9.08
CA PHE A 128 -13.91 -0.02 9.56
C PHE A 128 -13.60 -0.97 8.39
N GLU A 129 -14.36 -0.89 7.31
CA GLU A 129 -14.13 -1.66 6.09
C GLU A 129 -12.76 -1.37 5.46
N LEU A 130 -12.35 -0.09 5.44
CA LEU A 130 -11.02 0.32 5.01
C LEU A 130 -9.93 -0.35 5.87
N ALA A 131 -10.08 -0.34 7.19
CA ALA A 131 -9.14 -1.00 8.10
C ALA A 131 -9.05 -2.50 7.83
N LEU A 132 -10.18 -3.19 7.70
CA LEU A 132 -10.23 -4.61 7.36
C LEU A 132 -9.59 -4.91 5.99
N SER A 133 -9.89 -4.08 4.98
CA SER A 133 -9.30 -4.23 3.65
C SER A 133 -7.78 -4.10 3.68
N MET A 134 -7.25 -3.27 4.58
CA MET A 134 -5.82 -3.07 4.80
C MET A 134 -5.20 -4.10 5.76
N LYS A 135 -5.97 -5.07 6.24
CA LYS A 135 -5.54 -6.04 7.25
C LYS A 135 -4.94 -5.37 8.49
N HIS A 136 -5.59 -4.29 8.93
CA HIS A 136 -5.26 -3.54 10.13
C HIS A 136 -6.41 -3.56 11.13
N SER A 137 -6.09 -3.39 12.41
CA SER A 137 -7.13 -3.04 13.37
C SER A 137 -7.65 -1.61 13.09
N PRO A 138 -8.93 -1.32 13.39
CA PRO A 138 -9.50 0.03 13.28
C PRO A 138 -8.68 1.07 14.07
N LEU A 139 -8.16 0.66 15.23
CA LEU A 139 -7.31 1.51 16.07
C LEU A 139 -5.98 1.89 15.37
N ALA A 140 -5.36 0.98 14.62
CA ALA A 140 -4.18 1.26 13.83
C ALA A 140 -4.47 2.27 12.70
N THR A 141 -5.65 2.17 12.08
CA THR A 141 -6.10 3.11 11.05
C THR A 141 -6.29 4.52 11.61
N LEU A 142 -6.83 4.66 12.83
CA LEU A 142 -6.97 5.97 13.51
C LEU A 142 -5.62 6.64 13.78
N LYS A 143 -4.56 5.88 14.08
CA LYS A 143 -3.21 6.42 14.26
C LYS A 143 -2.67 7.09 12.98
N TYR A 144 -3.03 6.58 11.82
CA TYR A 144 -2.63 7.20 10.54
C TYR A 144 -3.31 8.56 10.34
N VAL A 145 -4.57 8.71 10.74
CA VAL A 145 -5.33 9.96 10.61
C VAL A 145 -4.82 11.03 11.57
N ARG A 146 -4.55 10.67 12.83
CA ARG A 146 -4.10 11.62 13.87
C ARG A 146 -2.76 12.27 13.53
N ALA A 147 -1.84 11.54 12.88
CA ALA A 147 -0.54 12.08 12.51
C ALA A 147 -0.60 13.26 11.50
N PHE A 148 -1.74 13.46 10.83
CA PHE A 148 -1.95 14.58 9.90
C PHE A 148 -2.80 15.73 10.47
N LYS A 149 -3.54 15.50 11.54
CA LYS A 149 -4.35 16.56 12.18
C LYS A 149 -3.54 17.60 12.91
N ASN A 150 -2.42 17.21 13.50
CA ASN A 150 -1.67 18.08 14.41
C ASN A 150 -0.93 19.25 13.76
N LYS A 151 -0.93 19.39 12.42
CA LYS A 151 -0.26 20.52 11.75
C LYS A 151 -1.20 21.50 11.05
N THR A 152 -2.42 21.12 10.75
CA THR A 152 -3.40 22.04 10.15
C THR A 152 -4.22 22.78 11.21
N ASP A 153 -4.41 22.16 12.38
CA ASP A 153 -5.20 22.77 13.45
C ASP A 153 -4.37 23.83 14.21
N ASP A 154 -3.05 23.65 14.34
CA ASP A 154 -2.14 24.64 14.95
C ASP A 154 -1.94 25.89 14.07
N ALA A 155 -2.05 25.75 12.73
CA ALA A 155 -1.98 26.89 11.81
C ALA A 155 -3.27 27.72 11.80
N ALA A 156 -4.41 27.12 12.09
CA ALA A 156 -5.71 27.82 12.20
C ALA A 156 -5.85 28.54 13.54
N ALA A 157 -5.32 27.96 14.62
CA ALA A 157 -5.35 28.58 15.95
C ALA A 157 -4.45 29.83 16.10
N ASN A 158 -3.41 29.94 15.29
CA ASN A 158 -2.49 31.10 15.30
C ASN A 158 -2.96 32.28 14.43
N ASN A 159 -4.12 32.16 13.76
CA ASN A 159 -4.70 33.22 12.92
C ASN A 159 -5.89 33.93 13.57
N GLU A 160 -6.12 33.81 14.87
CA GLU A 160 -7.09 34.62 15.58
C GLU A 160 -6.49 36.00 15.90
N LEU A 161 -6.88 36.96 15.07
CA LEU A 161 -7.16 38.40 15.24
C LEU A 161 -6.20 39.23 16.13
N PRO A 162 -5.73 40.37 15.64
CA PRO A 162 -5.19 41.43 16.48
C PRO A 162 -6.33 42.01 17.32
N ARG A 163 -6.22 41.92 18.63
CA ARG A 163 -7.08 42.64 19.56
C ARG A 163 -6.80 44.13 19.40
N ASN A 164 -7.74 44.81 18.77
CA ASN A 164 -7.77 46.28 18.83
C ASN A 164 -8.06 46.73 20.26
N TYR A 165 -7.15 47.48 20.82
CA TYR A 165 -7.39 48.38 21.94
C TYR A 165 -7.86 49.75 21.41
#